data_40c46d96f9bcfef320a37894c1d23074
#
_entry.id   40c46d96f9bcfef320a37894c1d23074
#
_cell.length_a   1.000
_cell.length_b   1.000
_cell.length_c   1.000
_cell.angle_alpha   90.00
_cell.angle_beta   90.00
_cell.angle_gamma   90.00
#
_symmetry.space_group_name_H-M   'P 1'
#
loop_
_entity.id
_entity.type
_entity.pdbx_description
1 polymer ?
#
loop_
_entity_poly.entity_id
_entity_poly.type
_entity_poly.pdbx_seq_one_letter_code
_entity_poly.pdbx_strand_id
1 'polypeptide(L)'
;HQLRNAAVALTTIDVLRQRGWHIDESAVRQGLAQAAWPGRFQVVRRQPTIILDGGHNPQCMVSLAAAIREYLPGQPVTVLTGVLADKDYGKMYDQLAPLAARFITVTPHNPRALDAGELAAFLRRYGKPVTACDTIREGVSRMLADTPPDGTAVCCGSLYLLGDVVQSLEKV
;
A
#
# COMPACT_ATOMS: atom_id res chain seq x y z
N HIS A 1 -10.44 2.62 7.47
CA HIS A 1 -10.88 3.30 6.23
C HIS A 1 -11.88 2.46 5.42
N GLN A 2 -11.81 1.14 5.45
CA GLN A 2 -12.77 0.28 4.72
C GLN A 2 -14.19 0.37 5.31
N LEU A 3 -14.34 0.55 6.64
CA LEU A 3 -15.64 0.78 7.26
C LEU A 3 -16.31 2.07 6.76
N ARG A 4 -15.52 3.13 6.52
CA ARG A 4 -16.04 4.37 5.92
C ARG A 4 -16.50 4.16 4.48
N ASN A 5 -15.74 3.40 3.68
CA ASN A 5 -16.13 3.05 2.32
C ASN A 5 -17.41 2.20 2.30
N ALA A 6 -17.54 1.23 3.21
CA ALA A 6 -18.76 0.45 3.36
C ALA A 6 -19.96 1.33 3.76
N ALA A 7 -19.78 2.29 4.66
CA ALA A 7 -20.85 3.23 5.04
C ALA A 7 -21.32 4.07 3.84
N VAL A 8 -20.37 4.56 3.01
CA VAL A 8 -20.72 5.29 1.77
C VAL A 8 -21.49 4.39 0.81
N ALA A 9 -21.04 3.14 0.62
CA ALA A 9 -21.75 2.17 -0.23
C ALA A 9 -23.18 1.90 0.27
N LEU A 10 -23.36 1.69 1.56
CA LEU A 10 -24.69 1.49 2.18
C LEU A 10 -25.59 2.72 1.97
N THR A 11 -25.08 3.92 2.22
CA THR A 11 -25.84 5.16 1.98
C THR A 11 -26.24 5.30 0.50
N THR A 12 -25.36 4.93 -0.42
CA THR A 12 -25.65 4.94 -1.85
C THR A 12 -26.76 3.94 -2.18
N ILE A 13 -26.74 2.74 -1.59
CA ILE A 13 -27.79 1.73 -1.78
C ILE A 13 -29.14 2.26 -1.26
N ASP A 14 -29.17 2.94 -0.10
CA ASP A 14 -30.39 3.51 0.42
C ASP A 14 -30.98 4.60 -0.50
N VAL A 15 -30.13 5.45 -1.09
CA VAL A 15 -30.57 6.43 -2.09
C VAL A 15 -31.12 5.75 -3.34
N LEU A 16 -30.51 4.67 -3.80
CA LEU A 16 -31.00 3.89 -4.94
C LEU A 16 -32.36 3.27 -4.65
N ARG A 17 -32.56 2.69 -3.47
CA ARG A 17 -33.85 2.15 -3.01
C ARG A 17 -34.95 3.22 -3.00
N GLN A 18 -34.64 4.42 -2.50
CA GLN A 18 -35.56 5.56 -2.52
C GLN A 18 -35.94 6.00 -3.96
N ARG A 19 -35.08 5.72 -4.93
CA ARG A 19 -35.34 5.96 -6.37
C ARG A 19 -36.01 4.80 -7.09
N GLY A 20 -36.49 3.80 -6.35
CA GLY A 20 -37.28 2.67 -6.88
C GLY A 20 -36.45 1.45 -7.31
N TRP A 21 -35.14 1.39 -6.98
CA TRP A 21 -34.35 0.19 -7.22
C TRP A 21 -34.67 -0.88 -6.19
N HIS A 22 -34.95 -2.09 -6.65
CA HIS A 22 -35.14 -3.25 -5.79
C HIS A 22 -33.78 -3.88 -5.47
N ILE A 23 -33.28 -3.65 -4.25
CA ILE A 23 -32.03 -4.21 -3.73
C ILE A 23 -32.34 -4.83 -2.39
N ASP A 24 -32.33 -6.17 -2.34
CA ASP A 24 -32.64 -6.92 -1.14
C ASP A 24 -31.54 -6.76 -0.07
N GLU A 25 -31.95 -6.78 1.19
CA GLU A 25 -31.02 -6.71 2.33
C GLU A 25 -30.04 -7.89 2.34
N SER A 26 -30.47 -9.08 1.94
CA SER A 26 -29.63 -10.26 1.79
C SER A 26 -28.54 -10.05 0.75
N ALA A 27 -28.85 -9.43 -0.38
CA ALA A 27 -27.88 -9.09 -1.42
C ALA A 27 -26.83 -8.07 -0.93
N VAL A 28 -27.26 -7.08 -0.15
CA VAL A 28 -26.36 -6.10 0.47
C VAL A 28 -25.39 -6.78 1.44
N ARG A 29 -25.90 -7.60 2.35
CA ARG A 29 -25.07 -8.32 3.33
C ARG A 29 -24.11 -9.27 2.66
N GLN A 30 -24.55 -10.03 1.67
CA GLN A 30 -23.71 -10.95 0.91
C GLN A 30 -22.65 -10.20 0.11
N GLY A 31 -23.02 -9.11 -0.57
CA GLY A 31 -22.10 -8.28 -1.31
C GLY A 31 -20.99 -7.67 -0.44
N LEU A 32 -21.34 -7.17 0.75
CA LEU A 32 -20.34 -6.65 1.69
C LEU A 32 -19.47 -7.76 2.28
N ALA A 33 -20.03 -8.92 2.60
CA ALA A 33 -19.29 -10.05 3.15
C ALA A 33 -18.29 -10.65 2.14
N GLN A 34 -18.63 -10.63 0.85
CA GLN A 34 -17.81 -11.15 -0.24
C GLN A 34 -16.91 -10.08 -0.89
N ALA A 35 -17.04 -8.81 -0.47
CA ALA A 35 -16.24 -7.72 -1.03
C ALA A 35 -14.75 -7.96 -0.79
N ALA A 36 -14.02 -8.25 -1.85
CA ALA A 36 -12.57 -8.37 -1.83
C ALA A 36 -11.97 -7.33 -2.79
N TRP A 37 -11.01 -6.56 -2.29
CA TRP A 37 -10.31 -5.60 -3.11
C TRP A 37 -8.80 -5.77 -2.94
N PRO A 38 -8.11 -6.38 -3.91
CA PRO A 38 -6.68 -6.58 -3.84
C PRO A 38 -5.91 -5.27 -3.63
N GLY A 39 -4.82 -5.33 -2.86
CA GLY A 39 -3.98 -4.15 -2.61
C GLY A 39 -4.59 -3.10 -1.68
N ARG A 40 -5.45 -3.51 -0.75
CA ARG A 40 -5.94 -2.64 0.33
C ARG A 40 -5.59 -3.26 1.68
N PHE A 41 -4.42 -2.91 2.22
CA PHE A 41 -3.84 -3.48 3.43
C PHE A 41 -3.88 -5.02 3.41
N GLN A 42 -3.57 -5.58 2.24
CA GLN A 42 -3.68 -7.01 1.97
C GLN A 42 -2.44 -7.75 2.44
N VAL A 43 -2.59 -8.68 3.37
CA VAL A 43 -1.50 -9.59 3.77
C VAL A 43 -1.37 -10.68 2.73
N VAL A 44 -0.21 -10.75 2.06
CA VAL A 44 0.10 -11.77 1.01
C VAL A 44 1.09 -12.82 1.47
N ARG A 45 1.83 -12.55 2.55
CA ARG A 45 2.78 -13.49 3.16
C ARG A 45 2.84 -13.23 4.67
N ARG A 46 3.15 -14.26 5.47
CA ARG A 46 3.16 -14.14 6.93
C ARG A 46 4.54 -14.25 7.58
N GLN A 47 5.55 -14.76 6.88
CA GLN A 47 6.92 -14.89 7.42
C GLN A 47 7.95 -14.60 6.31
N PRO A 48 8.52 -13.37 6.29
CA PRO A 48 8.06 -12.19 7.01
C PRO A 48 6.65 -11.77 6.57
N THR A 49 5.97 -10.97 7.40
CA THR A 49 4.66 -10.44 7.00
C THR A 49 4.84 -9.43 5.87
N ILE A 50 4.14 -9.65 4.74
CA ILE A 50 4.15 -8.73 3.60
C ILE A 50 2.75 -8.21 3.37
N ILE A 51 2.62 -6.89 3.40
CA ILE A 51 1.37 -6.16 3.21
C ILE A 51 1.45 -5.37 1.90
N LEU A 52 0.45 -5.52 1.05
CA LEU A 52 0.26 -4.71 -0.15
C LEU A 52 -0.79 -3.63 0.10
N ASP A 53 -0.48 -2.39 -0.21
CA ASP A 53 -1.42 -1.28 -0.17
C ASP A 53 -1.25 -0.34 -1.38
N GLY A 54 -2.32 -0.15 -2.13
CA GLY A 54 -2.36 0.72 -3.32
C GLY A 54 -2.43 2.21 -3.02
N GLY A 55 -2.09 2.64 -1.80
CA GLY A 55 -1.99 4.05 -1.45
C GLY A 55 -1.01 4.78 -2.38
N HIS A 56 -1.49 5.84 -3.05
CA HIS A 56 -0.74 6.56 -4.08
C HIS A 56 -1.00 8.08 -4.06
N ASN A 57 -1.54 8.59 -2.97
CA ASN A 57 -1.75 10.02 -2.72
C ASN A 57 -1.68 10.30 -1.21
N PRO A 58 -1.56 11.57 -0.78
CA PRO A 58 -1.42 11.92 0.64
C PRO A 58 -2.54 11.37 1.53
N GLN A 59 -3.79 11.42 1.07
CA GLN A 59 -4.94 10.96 1.87
C GLN A 59 -4.92 9.43 2.08
N CYS A 60 -4.55 8.66 1.04
CA CYS A 60 -4.36 7.22 1.17
C CYS A 60 -3.22 6.89 2.14
N MET A 61 -2.12 7.67 2.13
CA MET A 61 -1.00 7.45 3.05
C MET A 61 -1.35 7.75 4.51
N VAL A 62 -2.22 8.74 4.76
CA VAL A 62 -2.79 8.94 6.11
C VAL A 62 -3.53 7.69 6.57
N SER A 63 -4.36 7.11 5.70
CA SER A 63 -5.11 5.89 6.01
C SER A 63 -4.20 4.68 6.23
N LEU A 64 -3.18 4.51 5.39
CA LEU A 64 -2.18 3.45 5.52
C LEU A 64 -1.38 3.61 6.82
N ALA A 65 -0.91 4.80 7.12
CA ALA A 65 -0.18 5.09 8.36
C ALA A 65 -1.04 4.83 9.61
N ALA A 66 -2.33 5.16 9.56
CA ALA A 66 -3.26 4.84 10.64
C ALA A 66 -3.41 3.33 10.83
N ALA A 67 -3.56 2.57 9.73
CA ALA A 67 -3.65 1.11 9.77
C ALA A 67 -2.37 0.47 10.32
N ILE A 68 -1.18 0.95 9.89
CA ILE A 68 0.09 0.46 10.44
C ILE A 68 0.16 0.70 11.95
N ARG A 69 -0.21 1.89 12.45
CA ARG A 69 -0.21 2.16 13.90
C ARG A 69 -1.18 1.28 14.67
N GLU A 70 -2.34 0.99 14.10
CA GLU A 70 -3.38 0.19 14.73
C GLU A 70 -3.03 -1.30 14.79
N TYR A 71 -2.56 -1.87 13.66
CA TYR A 71 -2.33 -3.32 13.54
C TYR A 71 -0.89 -3.76 13.83
N LEU A 72 0.06 -2.82 13.83
CA LEU A 72 1.49 -3.08 14.06
C LEU A 72 2.06 -2.08 15.09
N PRO A 73 1.46 -1.98 16.28
CA PRO A 73 1.85 -0.97 17.27
C PRO A 73 3.31 -1.14 17.69
N GLY A 74 4.09 -0.05 17.56
CA GLY A 74 5.50 -0.01 17.94
C GLY A 74 6.46 -0.79 17.03
N GLN A 75 5.97 -1.38 15.94
CA GLN A 75 6.82 -2.15 15.00
C GLN A 75 7.15 -1.29 13.78
N PRO A 76 8.41 -0.86 13.59
CA PRO A 76 8.81 -0.17 12.37
C PRO A 76 8.83 -1.15 11.18
N VAL A 77 8.34 -0.70 10.03
CA VAL A 77 8.17 -1.54 8.85
C VAL A 77 9.25 -1.29 7.79
N THR A 78 9.65 -2.32 7.04
CA THR A 78 10.39 -2.15 5.79
C THR A 78 9.43 -1.68 4.72
N VAL A 79 9.72 -0.56 4.03
CA VAL A 79 8.84 0.00 3.01
C VAL A 79 9.45 -0.21 1.64
N LEU A 80 8.82 -1.04 0.79
CA LEU A 80 9.10 -1.12 -0.64
C LEU A 80 8.14 -0.18 -1.37
N THR A 81 8.69 0.76 -2.15
CA THR A 81 7.87 1.82 -2.71
C THR A 81 8.36 2.33 -4.06
N GLY A 82 7.43 2.80 -4.86
CA GLY A 82 7.64 3.52 -6.10
C GLY A 82 6.41 4.35 -6.40
N VAL A 83 6.61 5.55 -6.92
CA VAL A 83 5.53 6.54 -7.12
C VAL A 83 5.54 7.08 -8.53
N LEU A 84 4.46 7.73 -8.93
CA LEU A 84 4.42 8.54 -10.14
C LEU A 84 4.93 9.96 -9.84
N ALA A 85 5.66 10.55 -10.76
CA ALA A 85 6.30 11.85 -10.59
C ALA A 85 5.30 13.01 -10.38
N ASP A 86 4.07 12.85 -10.88
CA ASP A 86 2.99 13.83 -10.76
C ASP A 86 2.28 13.82 -9.38
N LYS A 87 2.70 12.97 -8.45
CA LYS A 87 2.09 12.87 -7.12
C LYS A 87 2.79 13.78 -6.10
N ASP A 88 2.03 14.22 -5.10
CA ASP A 88 2.60 14.93 -3.94
C ASP A 88 3.26 13.91 -3.00
N TYR A 89 4.36 13.30 -3.49
CA TYR A 89 5.06 12.26 -2.75
C TYR A 89 5.73 12.82 -1.48
N GLY A 90 5.99 14.11 -1.40
CA GLY A 90 6.46 14.75 -0.16
C GLY A 90 5.49 14.51 0.98
N LYS A 91 4.23 14.95 0.81
CA LYS A 91 3.18 14.74 1.81
C LYS A 91 2.85 13.26 2.04
N MET A 92 3.04 12.41 1.04
CA MET A 92 2.85 10.97 1.19
C MET A 92 3.85 10.39 2.20
N TYR A 93 5.14 10.67 2.02
CA TYR A 93 6.18 10.09 2.88
C TYR A 93 6.33 10.78 4.23
N ASP A 94 5.87 12.02 4.40
CA ASP A 94 5.73 12.63 5.73
C ASP A 94 4.86 11.77 6.67
N GLN A 95 3.89 11.03 6.13
CA GLN A 95 3.04 10.13 6.92
C GLN A 95 3.71 8.78 7.24
N LEU A 96 4.51 8.24 6.31
CA LEU A 96 5.10 6.91 6.44
C LEU A 96 6.48 6.91 7.10
N ALA A 97 7.27 7.94 6.91
CA ALA A 97 8.65 7.97 7.40
C ALA A 97 8.79 7.74 8.92
N PRO A 98 7.89 8.26 9.77
CA PRO A 98 7.95 7.95 11.21
C PRO A 98 7.75 6.46 11.54
N LEU A 99 7.11 5.69 10.65
CA LEU A 99 6.78 4.28 10.82
C LEU A 99 7.78 3.36 10.12
N ALA A 100 8.61 3.90 9.23
CA ALA A 100 9.56 3.12 8.45
C ALA A 100 10.83 2.81 9.26
N ALA A 101 11.27 1.55 9.19
CA ALA A 101 12.63 1.15 9.56
C ALA A 101 13.61 1.54 8.46
N ARG A 102 13.22 1.34 7.20
CA ARG A 102 13.97 1.64 5.99
C ARG A 102 13.07 1.78 4.78
N PHE A 103 13.62 2.32 3.72
CA PHE A 103 12.97 2.40 2.41
C PHE A 103 13.77 1.62 1.35
N ILE A 104 13.05 0.95 0.47
CA ILE A 104 13.56 0.35 -0.74
C ILE A 104 12.76 0.97 -1.88
N THR A 105 13.44 1.63 -2.81
CA THR A 105 12.77 2.33 -3.91
C THR A 105 12.96 1.57 -5.22
N VAL A 106 11.91 1.54 -6.01
CA VAL A 106 11.87 0.95 -7.36
C VAL A 106 11.10 1.87 -8.29
N THR A 107 11.36 1.75 -9.60
CA THR A 107 10.63 2.49 -10.64
C THR A 107 9.44 1.64 -11.10
N PRO A 108 8.16 2.06 -10.87
CA PRO A 108 7.00 1.35 -11.39
C PRO A 108 6.98 1.30 -12.93
N HIS A 109 6.45 0.25 -13.52
CA HIS A 109 6.27 0.14 -14.97
C HIS A 109 5.17 1.08 -15.46
N ASN A 110 5.48 2.37 -15.52
CA ASN A 110 4.57 3.41 -15.99
C ASN A 110 5.39 4.59 -16.56
N PRO A 111 5.01 5.19 -17.71
CA PRO A 111 5.77 6.30 -18.31
C PRO A 111 5.83 7.56 -17.44
N ARG A 112 4.97 7.68 -16.44
CA ARG A 112 4.98 8.79 -15.47
C ARG A 112 5.69 8.43 -14.15
N ALA A 113 6.37 7.28 -14.08
CA ALA A 113 7.03 6.87 -12.87
C ALA A 113 8.18 7.82 -12.51
N LEU A 114 8.33 8.10 -11.22
CA LEU A 114 9.53 8.73 -10.68
C LEU A 114 10.64 7.67 -10.63
N ASP A 115 11.84 8.06 -11.05
CA ASP A 115 13.01 7.19 -10.99
C ASP A 115 13.33 6.75 -9.55
N ALA A 116 13.74 5.49 -9.39
CA ALA A 116 14.04 4.92 -8.07
C ALA A 116 15.17 5.66 -7.35
N GLY A 117 16.19 6.11 -8.08
CA GLY A 117 17.31 6.88 -7.53
C GLY A 117 16.90 8.27 -7.10
N GLU A 118 16.06 8.95 -7.88
CA GLU A 118 15.48 10.24 -7.51
C GLU A 118 14.61 10.15 -6.26
N LEU A 119 13.75 9.14 -6.19
CA LEU A 119 12.93 8.88 -5.01
C LEU A 119 13.79 8.56 -3.78
N ALA A 120 14.86 7.75 -3.95
CA ALA A 120 15.78 7.44 -2.88
C ALA A 120 16.51 8.69 -2.36
N ALA A 121 16.97 9.55 -3.28
CA ALA A 121 17.61 10.83 -2.91
C ALA A 121 16.67 11.71 -2.07
N PHE A 122 15.41 11.78 -2.47
CA PHE A 122 14.38 12.50 -1.71
C PHE A 122 14.16 11.90 -0.32
N LEU A 123 14.03 10.56 -0.20
CA LEU A 123 13.69 9.89 1.06
C LEU A 123 14.80 9.93 2.10
N ARG A 124 16.07 10.12 1.70
CA ARG A 124 17.20 10.29 2.63
C ARG A 124 17.01 11.44 3.62
N ARG A 125 16.18 12.45 3.29
CA ARG A 125 15.85 13.56 4.20
C ARG A 125 15.23 13.14 5.53
N TYR A 126 14.61 11.95 5.57
CA TYR A 126 13.99 11.43 6.79
C TYR A 126 14.98 10.70 7.73
N GLY A 127 16.28 10.65 7.38
CA GLY A 127 17.32 10.03 8.22
C GLY A 127 17.18 8.51 8.35
N LYS A 128 16.46 7.86 7.43
CA LYS A 128 16.30 6.40 7.40
C LYS A 128 17.23 5.78 6.35
N PRO A 129 17.65 4.51 6.51
CA PRO A 129 18.31 3.78 5.44
C PRO A 129 17.44 3.73 4.18
N VAL A 130 18.01 4.04 3.02
CA VAL A 130 17.32 4.01 1.72
C VAL A 130 18.19 3.29 0.70
N THR A 131 17.61 2.29 0.03
CA THR A 131 18.24 1.55 -1.07
C THR A 131 17.41 1.73 -2.33
N ALA A 132 18.02 2.23 -3.41
CA ALA A 132 17.42 2.21 -4.74
C ALA A 132 17.77 0.88 -5.43
N CYS A 133 16.79 0.27 -6.09
CA CYS A 133 16.97 -0.95 -6.87
C CYS A 133 16.60 -0.69 -8.34
N ASP A 134 17.36 -1.29 -9.25
CA ASP A 134 17.18 -1.09 -10.69
C ASP A 134 15.93 -1.79 -11.22
N THR A 135 15.51 -2.88 -10.57
CA THR A 135 14.32 -3.63 -10.93
C THR A 135 13.40 -3.89 -9.73
N ILE A 136 12.10 -4.07 -10.02
CA ILE A 136 11.12 -4.42 -8.99
C ILE A 136 11.47 -5.77 -8.34
N ARG A 137 11.96 -6.73 -9.12
CA ARG A 137 12.41 -8.04 -8.63
C ARG A 137 13.56 -7.91 -7.63
N GLU A 138 14.56 -7.08 -7.94
CA GLU A 138 15.66 -6.78 -7.02
C GLU A 138 15.13 -6.13 -5.74
N GLY A 139 14.23 -5.15 -5.87
CA GLY A 139 13.57 -4.51 -4.74
C GLY A 139 12.84 -5.50 -3.84
N VAL A 140 12.11 -6.46 -4.41
CA VAL A 140 11.43 -7.53 -3.67
C VAL A 140 12.44 -8.44 -2.97
N SER A 141 13.50 -8.88 -3.68
CA SER A 141 14.56 -9.70 -3.08
C SER A 141 15.25 -8.98 -1.92
N ARG A 142 15.55 -7.70 -2.10
CA ARG A 142 16.14 -6.85 -1.07
C ARG A 142 15.19 -6.66 0.13
N MET A 143 13.91 -6.43 -0.12
CA MET A 143 12.88 -6.31 0.91
C MET A 143 12.82 -7.58 1.76
N LEU A 144 12.84 -8.76 1.14
CA LEU A 144 12.83 -10.03 1.85
C LEU A 144 14.09 -10.24 2.68
N ALA A 145 15.26 -9.89 2.15
CA ALA A 145 16.55 -10.01 2.85
C ALA A 145 16.66 -9.05 4.03
N ASP A 146 16.12 -7.84 3.89
CA ASP A 146 16.24 -6.77 4.90
C ASP A 146 15.12 -6.79 5.96
N THR A 147 14.07 -7.60 5.75
CA THR A 147 12.96 -7.74 6.71
C THR A 147 13.19 -8.98 7.57
N PRO A 148 13.30 -8.84 8.91
CA PRO A 148 13.41 -10.00 9.80
C PRO A 148 12.25 -10.99 9.62
N PRO A 149 12.43 -12.29 9.92
CA PRO A 149 11.38 -13.32 9.76
C PRO A 149 10.09 -13.00 10.51
N ASP A 150 10.18 -12.35 11.66
CA ASP A 150 9.07 -11.86 12.49
C ASP A 150 8.67 -10.41 12.18
N GLY A 151 9.39 -9.76 11.26
CA GLY A 151 9.15 -8.39 10.82
C GLY A 151 8.03 -8.25 9.80
N THR A 152 7.76 -6.98 9.47
CA THR A 152 6.74 -6.64 8.47
C THR A 152 7.31 -5.74 7.39
N ALA A 153 7.00 -6.05 6.14
CA ALA A 153 7.22 -5.18 5.00
C ALA A 153 5.88 -4.68 4.43
N VAL A 154 5.87 -3.42 3.98
CA VAL A 154 4.72 -2.78 3.33
C VAL A 154 5.14 -2.33 1.94
N CYS A 155 4.42 -2.81 0.92
CA CYS A 155 4.59 -2.37 -0.47
C CYS A 155 3.50 -1.36 -0.81
N CYS A 156 3.87 -0.13 -1.19
CA CYS A 156 2.93 0.95 -1.47
C CYS A 156 3.50 2.00 -2.43
N GLY A 157 2.73 3.05 -2.69
CA GLY A 157 3.13 4.21 -3.50
C GLY A 157 2.49 4.24 -4.88
N SER A 158 2.18 3.10 -5.48
CA SER A 158 1.50 3.01 -6.77
C SER A 158 0.76 1.68 -6.93
N LEU A 159 -0.45 1.72 -7.48
CA LEU A 159 -1.18 0.51 -7.87
C LEU A 159 -0.45 -0.27 -8.98
N TYR A 160 0.25 0.43 -9.87
CA TYR A 160 1.04 -0.20 -10.94
C TYR A 160 2.18 -1.06 -10.41
N LEU A 161 2.71 -0.74 -9.23
CA LEU A 161 3.77 -1.51 -8.58
C LEU A 161 3.27 -2.85 -8.03
N LEU A 162 2.04 -2.90 -7.50
CA LEU A 162 1.59 -4.05 -6.72
C LEU A 162 1.51 -5.35 -7.52
N GLY A 163 1.08 -5.29 -8.79
CA GLY A 163 1.04 -6.46 -9.67
C GLY A 163 2.42 -7.08 -9.88
N ASP A 164 3.41 -6.25 -10.14
CA ASP A 164 4.80 -6.69 -10.37
C ASP A 164 5.43 -7.24 -9.08
N VAL A 165 5.08 -6.68 -7.92
CA VAL A 165 5.51 -7.20 -6.62
C VAL A 165 4.95 -8.60 -6.38
N VAL A 166 3.64 -8.82 -6.63
CA VAL A 166 3.02 -10.15 -6.51
C VAL A 166 3.73 -11.17 -7.40
N GLN A 167 3.90 -10.86 -8.69
CA GLN A 167 4.60 -11.74 -9.62
C GLN A 167 6.05 -12.04 -9.21
N SER A 168 6.72 -11.06 -8.58
CA SER A 168 8.10 -11.24 -8.11
C SER A 168 8.16 -12.11 -6.85
N LEU A 169 7.16 -12.00 -5.96
CA LEU A 169 7.04 -12.84 -4.76
C LEU A 169 6.78 -14.32 -5.08
N GLU A 170 6.07 -14.62 -6.17
CA GLU A 170 5.82 -16.00 -6.62
C GLU A 170 7.06 -16.69 -7.17
N LYS A 171 8.10 -15.94 -7.54
CA LYS A 171 9.34 -16.43 -8.17
C LYS A 171 10.53 -16.51 -7.19
N VAL A 172 10.32 -16.16 -5.94
CA VAL A 172 11.31 -16.15 -4.85
C VAL A 172 10.86 -17.08 -3.73
#